data_b752ddf18f805040a471150cf1588239
#
_entry.id   b752ddf18f805040a471150cf1588239
#
_cell.length_a   1.000
_cell.length_b   1.000
_cell.length_c   1.000
_cell.angle_alpha   90.00
_cell.angle_beta   90.00
_cell.angle_gamma   90.00
#
_symmetry.space_group_name_H-M   'P 1'
#
loop_
_entity.id
_entity.type
_entity.pdbx_description
1 polymer ?
#
loop_
_entity_poly.entity_id
_entity_poly.type
_entity_poly.pdbx_seq_one_letter_code
_entity_poly.pdbx_strand_id
1 'polypeptide(L)'
;MGMSASQANLLTLTSRLHDIEYKAQNIESQKIALATQKDELYQTYCDALDKTKIQVAFRNSNGTSSYVDATFSSVCTYNENRQKQYAIRDSQTGKVIVDSEVYNAYTEGCFSDKYSFAWAMMGMGLSYSYSDVNMNGAYGQGNQVGIGTNSEGNFGSETTEGSENLFMTDAERYAFDKYKTENPSGKVVTAYNNLLETSNNSESTTSEKREALNSFRSELYSNTEIRNNTYEYMRRDKTAPQDPVEYNEDLPQDMDTQKFNYYVNLFEEIQANGGCQEIDAQYTSGDDGAEWFNNAVSSGQVLIDYLDDSNSSKKEWKETSVATSTNQNYLQEVSDEKDLKKAEATYEYELDKINKKDTKYDQDLSKLETERTSITTEMDAIKTVRNDNIERTFGIFS
;
A
#
# COMPACT_ATOMS: atom_id res chain seq x y z
N MET A 1 63.94 54.43 19.11
CA MET A 1 63.74 52.93 19.13
C MET A 1 64.79 52.35 18.22
N GLY A 2 65.52 51.32 18.65
CA GLY A 2 66.54 50.70 17.82
C GLY A 2 65.94 49.96 16.62
N MET A 3 66.67 49.88 15.52
CA MET A 3 66.27 49.30 14.25
C MET A 3 65.76 47.85 14.41
N SER A 4 66.36 47.09 15.30
CA SER A 4 65.96 45.70 15.62
C SER A 4 64.57 45.60 16.31
N ALA A 5 64.19 46.56 17.14
CA ALA A 5 62.89 46.61 17.78
C ALA A 5 61.76 46.93 16.74
N SER A 6 62.03 47.85 15.80
CA SER A 6 61.11 48.14 14.71
C SER A 6 60.92 46.95 13.76
N GLN A 7 61.98 46.18 13.51
CA GLN A 7 61.89 44.96 12.70
C GLN A 7 61.09 43.86 13.41
N ALA A 8 61.29 43.65 14.71
CA ALA A 8 60.52 42.67 15.52
C ALA A 8 59.05 43.02 15.53
N ASN A 9 58.73 44.31 15.72
CA ASN A 9 57.31 44.79 15.67
C ASN A 9 56.68 44.57 14.31
N LEU A 10 57.39 44.88 13.22
CA LEU A 10 56.88 44.62 11.86
C LEU A 10 56.61 43.16 11.63
N LEU A 11 57.49 42.23 12.07
CA LEU A 11 57.30 40.81 11.94
C LEU A 11 56.06 40.33 12.70
N THR A 12 55.86 40.83 13.92
CA THR A 12 54.68 40.53 14.74
C THR A 12 53.39 41.00 14.08
N LEU A 13 53.38 42.23 13.55
CA LEU A 13 52.22 42.78 12.84
C LEU A 13 51.96 42.05 11.52
N THR A 14 52.99 41.64 10.80
CA THR A 14 52.83 40.82 9.60
C THR A 14 52.20 39.43 9.93
N SER A 15 52.65 38.78 10.98
CA SER A 15 52.03 37.55 11.45
C SER A 15 50.55 37.72 11.80
N ARG A 16 50.21 38.80 12.54
CA ARG A 16 48.80 39.12 12.87
C ARG A 16 47.99 39.41 11.62
N LEU A 17 48.55 40.09 10.63
CA LEU A 17 47.88 40.35 9.36
C LEU A 17 47.51 39.04 8.64
N HIS A 18 48.47 38.09 8.53
CA HIS A 18 48.20 36.78 7.95
C HIS A 18 47.16 35.98 8.72
N ASP A 19 47.13 36.06 10.05
CA ASP A 19 46.08 35.42 10.87
C ASP A 19 44.70 35.97 10.56
N ILE A 20 44.59 37.28 10.36
CA ILE A 20 43.33 37.95 9.99
C ILE A 20 42.90 37.54 8.57
N GLU A 21 43.83 37.55 7.63
CA GLU A 21 43.55 37.12 6.24
C GLU A 21 43.09 35.68 6.19
N TYR A 22 43.74 34.76 6.94
CA TYR A 22 43.32 33.36 7.05
C TYR A 22 41.91 33.24 7.65
N LYS A 23 41.60 33.97 8.74
CA LYS A 23 40.26 33.97 9.32
C LYS A 23 39.20 34.49 8.35
N ALA A 24 39.50 35.56 7.62
CA ALA A 24 38.59 36.12 6.63
C ALA A 24 38.31 35.12 5.50
N GLN A 25 39.33 34.44 4.95
CA GLN A 25 39.18 33.42 3.93
C GLN A 25 38.35 32.21 4.44
N ASN A 26 38.53 31.85 5.71
CA ASN A 26 37.72 30.76 6.30
C ASN A 26 36.25 31.14 6.42
N ILE A 27 35.95 32.40 6.83
CA ILE A 27 34.56 32.89 6.89
C ILE A 27 33.96 33.00 5.49
N GLU A 28 34.70 33.46 4.50
CA GLU A 28 34.26 33.50 3.09
C GLU A 28 33.93 32.10 2.58
N SER A 29 34.77 31.10 2.88
CA SER A 29 34.50 29.71 2.54
C SER A 29 33.21 29.19 3.21
N GLN A 30 32.98 29.53 4.47
CA GLN A 30 31.76 29.21 5.19
C GLN A 30 30.52 29.89 4.60
N LYS A 31 30.63 31.13 4.11
CA LYS A 31 29.56 31.82 3.40
C LYS A 31 29.21 31.14 2.07
N ILE A 32 30.21 30.65 1.33
CA ILE A 32 29.96 29.87 0.12
C ILE A 32 29.20 28.57 0.45
N ALA A 33 29.58 27.89 1.53
CA ALA A 33 28.87 26.68 2.00
C ALA A 33 27.42 27.01 2.41
N LEU A 34 27.17 28.16 3.03
CA LEU A 34 25.79 28.61 3.35
C LEU A 34 24.97 28.90 2.08
N ALA A 35 25.58 29.49 1.05
CA ALA A 35 24.90 29.69 -0.23
C ALA A 35 24.47 28.36 -0.86
N THR A 36 25.36 27.37 -0.86
CA THR A 36 25.04 26.01 -1.34
C THR A 36 23.89 25.40 -0.53
N GLN A 37 23.92 25.50 0.80
CA GLN A 37 22.83 25.00 1.65
C GLN A 37 21.49 25.72 1.34
N LYS A 38 21.53 27.01 1.04
CA LYS A 38 20.34 27.76 0.66
C LYS A 38 19.77 27.29 -0.68
N ASP A 39 20.63 27.00 -1.65
CA ASP A 39 20.21 26.46 -2.94
C ASP A 39 19.62 25.06 -2.83
N GLU A 40 20.23 24.17 -2.03
CA GLU A 40 19.70 22.84 -1.74
C GLU A 40 18.33 22.90 -1.04
N LEU A 41 18.19 23.81 -0.09
CA LEU A 41 16.93 24.04 0.63
C LEU A 41 15.84 24.55 -0.31
N TYR A 42 16.19 25.47 -1.21
CA TYR A 42 15.26 25.97 -2.22
C TYR A 42 14.85 24.88 -3.20
N GLN A 43 15.78 24.03 -3.64
CA GLN A 43 15.46 22.89 -4.50
C GLN A 43 14.49 21.92 -3.83
N THR A 44 14.73 21.58 -2.55
CA THR A 44 13.82 20.73 -1.77
C THR A 44 12.41 21.33 -1.67
N TYR A 45 12.30 22.62 -1.53
CA TYR A 45 11.00 23.31 -1.53
C TYR A 45 10.33 23.26 -2.91
N CYS A 46 11.08 23.47 -3.99
CA CYS A 46 10.56 23.34 -5.36
C CYS A 46 10.08 21.90 -5.65
N ASP A 47 10.84 20.90 -5.24
CA ASP A 47 10.45 19.49 -5.39
C ASP A 47 9.12 19.19 -4.65
N ALA A 48 8.90 19.83 -3.50
CA ALA A 48 7.63 19.70 -2.77
C ALA A 48 6.46 20.43 -3.44
N LEU A 49 6.73 21.54 -4.17
CA LEU A 49 5.70 22.25 -4.95
C LEU A 49 5.15 21.42 -6.10
N ASP A 50 6.00 20.62 -6.72
CA ASP A 50 5.64 19.76 -7.86
C ASP A 50 5.11 18.40 -7.43
N LYS A 51 5.14 18.09 -6.12
CA LYS A 51 4.69 16.80 -5.60
C LYS A 51 3.18 16.69 -5.67
N THR A 52 2.73 15.63 -6.31
CA THR A 52 1.31 15.27 -6.40
C THR A 52 1.05 13.98 -5.66
N LYS A 53 -0.21 13.77 -5.30
CA LYS A 53 -0.69 12.53 -4.74
C LYS A 53 -2.00 12.09 -5.38
N ILE A 54 -2.22 10.79 -5.37
CA ILE A 54 -3.44 10.19 -5.89
C ILE A 54 -4.45 10.07 -4.76
N GLN A 55 -5.71 10.39 -5.05
CA GLN A 55 -6.82 10.24 -4.13
C GLN A 55 -7.93 9.42 -4.75
N VAL A 56 -8.61 8.62 -3.93
CA VAL A 56 -9.77 7.81 -4.31
C VAL A 56 -11.04 8.37 -3.66
N ALA A 57 -12.13 8.37 -4.41
CA ALA A 57 -13.43 8.87 -3.97
C ALA A 57 -14.26 7.79 -3.27
N PHE A 58 -14.83 8.17 -2.13
CA PHE A 58 -15.85 7.40 -1.41
C PHE A 58 -17.17 8.17 -1.38
N ARG A 59 -18.28 7.46 -1.49
CA ARG A 59 -19.61 8.03 -1.39
C ARG A 59 -20.01 8.15 0.09
N ASN A 60 -20.36 9.34 0.48
CA ASN A 60 -20.93 9.61 1.80
C ASN A 60 -22.43 9.28 1.84
N SER A 61 -22.97 9.07 3.04
CA SER A 61 -24.41 8.82 3.27
C SER A 61 -25.33 9.92 2.75
N ASN A 62 -24.82 11.16 2.62
CA ASN A 62 -25.57 12.30 2.05
C ASN A 62 -25.48 12.39 0.53
N GLY A 63 -24.84 11.42 -0.15
CA GLY A 63 -24.70 11.39 -1.61
C GLY A 63 -23.52 12.22 -2.16
N THR A 64 -22.77 12.91 -1.31
CA THR A 64 -21.52 13.60 -1.73
C THR A 64 -20.35 12.63 -1.76
N SER A 65 -19.30 12.99 -2.50
CA SER A 65 -18.03 12.23 -2.49
C SER A 65 -17.04 12.87 -1.53
N SER A 66 -16.35 12.07 -0.74
CA SER A 66 -15.13 12.43 -0.02
C SER A 66 -13.93 11.74 -0.65
N TYR A 67 -12.78 12.40 -0.60
CA TYR A 67 -11.54 11.89 -1.15
C TYR A 67 -10.58 11.55 -0.04
N VAL A 68 -9.95 10.39 -0.16
CA VAL A 68 -8.87 9.95 0.74
C VAL A 68 -7.64 9.61 -0.07
N ASP A 69 -6.48 9.67 0.54
CA ASP A 69 -5.23 9.32 -0.14
C ASP A 69 -5.28 7.86 -0.59
N ALA A 70 -4.88 7.65 -1.84
CA ALA A 70 -4.91 6.32 -2.45
C ALA A 70 -3.83 5.44 -1.83
N THR A 71 -4.26 4.33 -1.26
CA THR A 71 -3.42 3.24 -0.76
C THR A 71 -3.88 1.95 -1.41
N PHE A 72 -3.12 0.88 -1.29
CA PHE A 72 -3.60 -0.43 -1.72
C PHE A 72 -4.98 -0.75 -1.10
N SER A 73 -5.12 -0.61 0.21
CA SER A 73 -6.38 -0.92 0.90
C SER A 73 -7.54 -0.02 0.48
N SER A 74 -7.30 1.28 0.25
CA SER A 74 -8.39 2.19 -0.15
C SER A 74 -8.83 1.99 -1.60
N VAL A 75 -7.95 1.46 -2.47
CA VAL A 75 -8.22 1.29 -3.91
C VAL A 75 -8.57 -0.15 -4.28
N CYS A 76 -7.85 -1.15 -3.75
CA CYS A 76 -7.87 -2.53 -4.24
C CYS A 76 -8.60 -3.52 -3.32
N THR A 77 -9.00 -3.15 -2.10
CA THR A 77 -9.83 -4.01 -1.25
C THR A 77 -11.31 -3.66 -1.38
N TYR A 78 -12.20 -4.58 -1.01
CA TYR A 78 -13.63 -4.29 -1.02
C TYR A 78 -14.00 -3.16 -0.07
N ASN A 79 -14.80 -2.22 -0.57
CA ASN A 79 -15.43 -1.19 0.25
C ASN A 79 -16.79 -0.81 -0.35
N GLU A 80 -17.85 -0.93 0.44
CA GLU A 80 -19.24 -0.66 0.03
C GLU A 80 -19.50 0.79 -0.42
N ASN A 81 -18.70 1.73 0.10
CA ASN A 81 -18.83 3.15 -0.22
C ASN A 81 -18.01 3.55 -1.46
N ARG A 82 -17.25 2.63 -2.04
CA ARG A 82 -16.49 2.89 -3.27
C ARG A 82 -17.35 2.61 -4.49
N GLN A 83 -17.37 3.55 -5.42
CA GLN A 83 -18.25 3.48 -6.61
C GLN A 83 -17.71 2.58 -7.72
N LYS A 84 -16.40 2.34 -7.77
CA LYS A 84 -15.74 1.51 -8.78
C LYS A 84 -14.85 0.48 -8.11
N GLN A 85 -14.77 -0.70 -8.69
CA GLN A 85 -13.80 -1.72 -8.29
C GLN A 85 -12.51 -1.52 -9.09
N TYR A 86 -11.39 -1.56 -8.39
CA TYR A 86 -10.06 -1.46 -8.97
C TYR A 86 -9.23 -2.67 -8.57
N ALA A 87 -8.29 -3.02 -9.44
CA ALA A 87 -7.18 -3.91 -9.18
C ALA A 87 -5.90 -3.26 -9.69
N ILE A 88 -4.77 -3.67 -9.18
CA ILE A 88 -3.47 -3.25 -9.70
C ILE A 88 -2.67 -4.46 -10.13
N ARG A 89 -1.94 -4.30 -11.22
CA ARG A 89 -1.04 -5.32 -11.77
C ARG A 89 0.40 -4.81 -11.75
N ASP A 90 1.31 -5.70 -11.46
CA ASP A 90 2.72 -5.43 -11.67
C ASP A 90 3.02 -5.33 -13.17
N SER A 91 3.65 -4.24 -13.60
CA SER A 91 3.88 -3.97 -15.03
C SER A 91 4.89 -4.91 -15.68
N GLN A 92 5.75 -5.57 -14.90
CA GLN A 92 6.78 -6.49 -15.42
C GLN A 92 6.27 -7.92 -15.49
N THR A 93 5.57 -8.39 -14.46
CA THR A 93 5.08 -9.77 -14.38
C THR A 93 3.68 -9.94 -14.95
N GLY A 94 2.90 -8.86 -15.04
CA GLY A 94 1.49 -8.85 -15.39
C GLY A 94 0.57 -9.33 -14.27
N LYS A 95 1.10 -9.89 -13.18
CA LYS A 95 0.31 -10.48 -12.10
C LYS A 95 -0.45 -9.44 -11.29
N VAL A 96 -1.63 -9.82 -10.83
CA VAL A 96 -2.44 -8.98 -9.93
C VAL A 96 -1.79 -8.89 -8.56
N ILE A 97 -1.66 -7.69 -8.03
CA ILE A 97 -1.15 -7.47 -6.67
C ILE A 97 -2.35 -7.55 -5.72
N VAL A 98 -2.22 -8.35 -4.68
CA VAL A 98 -3.29 -8.62 -3.70
C VAL A 98 -2.74 -8.61 -2.28
N ASP A 99 -3.64 -8.49 -1.29
CA ASP A 99 -3.25 -8.65 0.12
C ASP A 99 -2.98 -10.12 0.47
N SER A 100 -2.44 -10.35 1.67
CA SER A 100 -2.08 -11.70 2.15
C SER A 100 -3.29 -12.61 2.27
N GLU A 101 -4.48 -12.09 2.60
CA GLU A 101 -5.70 -12.91 2.73
C GLU A 101 -6.11 -13.49 1.37
N VAL A 102 -6.20 -12.64 0.35
CA VAL A 102 -6.49 -13.05 -1.03
C VAL A 102 -5.39 -13.95 -1.58
N TYR A 103 -4.12 -13.59 -1.34
CA TYR A 103 -2.98 -14.37 -1.82
C TYR A 103 -2.99 -15.80 -1.28
N ASN A 104 -3.16 -15.96 0.04
CA ASN A 104 -3.21 -17.26 0.68
C ASN A 104 -4.43 -18.06 0.22
N ALA A 105 -5.61 -17.43 0.14
CA ALA A 105 -6.81 -18.08 -0.35
C ALA A 105 -6.64 -18.58 -1.79
N TYR A 106 -6.06 -17.78 -2.67
CA TYR A 106 -5.85 -18.16 -4.07
C TYR A 106 -4.79 -19.25 -4.24
N THR A 107 -3.66 -19.16 -3.53
CA THR A 107 -2.53 -20.11 -3.69
C THR A 107 -2.73 -21.41 -2.92
N GLU A 108 -3.26 -21.35 -1.70
CA GLU A 108 -3.43 -22.49 -0.82
C GLU A 108 -4.83 -23.13 -0.95
N GLY A 109 -5.84 -22.34 -1.23
CA GLY A 109 -7.23 -22.79 -1.29
C GLY A 109 -7.56 -23.68 -2.49
N CYS A 110 -6.76 -23.62 -3.56
CA CYS A 110 -6.92 -24.43 -4.78
C CYS A 110 -8.37 -24.48 -5.30
N PHE A 111 -9.05 -23.36 -5.26
CA PHE A 111 -10.43 -23.26 -5.73
C PHE A 111 -10.51 -23.52 -7.23
N SER A 112 -11.50 -24.30 -7.64
CA SER A 112 -11.70 -24.67 -9.05
C SER A 112 -12.39 -23.55 -9.86
N ASP A 113 -13.11 -22.67 -9.17
CA ASP A 113 -13.90 -21.64 -9.81
C ASP A 113 -14.09 -20.40 -8.90
N LYS A 114 -14.51 -19.32 -9.53
CA LYS A 114 -14.73 -18.01 -8.92
C LYS A 114 -15.78 -17.98 -7.80
N TYR A 115 -16.80 -18.84 -7.88
CA TYR A 115 -17.88 -18.86 -6.88
C TYR A 115 -17.41 -19.52 -5.60
N SER A 116 -16.68 -20.65 -5.71
CA SER A 116 -16.05 -21.31 -4.57
C SER A 116 -15.07 -20.41 -3.86
N PHE A 117 -14.23 -19.69 -4.61
CA PHE A 117 -13.30 -18.70 -4.07
C PHE A 117 -14.04 -17.58 -3.33
N ALA A 118 -15.01 -16.93 -3.98
CA ALA A 118 -15.77 -15.84 -3.38
C ALA A 118 -16.52 -16.28 -2.11
N TRP A 119 -17.05 -17.52 -2.10
CA TRP A 119 -17.72 -18.10 -0.95
C TRP A 119 -16.77 -18.24 0.25
N ALA A 120 -15.56 -18.72 0.01
CA ALA A 120 -14.53 -18.83 1.04
C ALA A 120 -14.11 -17.46 1.57
N MET A 121 -13.89 -16.48 0.69
CA MET A 121 -13.53 -15.11 1.05
C MET A 121 -14.63 -14.38 1.84
N MET A 122 -15.88 -14.84 1.76
CA MET A 122 -16.98 -14.36 2.60
C MET A 122 -17.02 -15.03 3.98
N GLY A 123 -16.09 -15.95 4.27
CA GLY A 123 -16.10 -16.76 5.49
C GLY A 123 -17.26 -17.73 5.58
N MET A 124 -17.90 -18.03 4.45
CA MET A 124 -19.01 -18.95 4.32
C MET A 124 -18.53 -20.26 3.69
N GLY A 125 -19.09 -21.38 4.15
CA GLY A 125 -18.75 -22.69 3.60
C GLY A 125 -17.43 -23.23 4.15
N LEU A 126 -16.87 -24.16 3.40
CA LEU A 126 -15.73 -24.95 3.79
C LEU A 126 -14.47 -24.33 3.21
N SER A 127 -13.50 -24.02 4.07
CA SER A 127 -12.17 -23.70 3.60
C SER A 127 -11.51 -24.98 3.05
N TYR A 128 -10.92 -24.88 1.85
CA TYR A 128 -10.09 -25.91 1.29
C TYR A 128 -8.64 -25.58 1.47
N SER A 129 -7.90 -26.48 2.07
CA SER A 129 -6.48 -26.62 1.79
C SER A 129 -6.32 -27.83 0.86
N TYR A 130 -5.53 -27.69 -0.20
CA TYR A 130 -5.25 -28.79 -1.13
C TYR A 130 -4.50 -29.93 -0.45
N SER A 131 -3.79 -29.63 0.64
CA SER A 131 -3.15 -30.60 1.52
C SER A 131 -4.16 -31.40 2.34
N ASP A 132 -5.36 -30.85 2.59
CA ASP A 132 -6.44 -31.52 3.35
C ASP A 132 -7.31 -32.44 2.47
N VAL A 133 -7.17 -32.36 1.15
CA VAL A 133 -7.68 -33.32 0.19
C VAL A 133 -6.78 -34.54 0.21
N ASN A 134 -6.52 -35.07 1.39
CA ASN A 134 -5.89 -36.37 1.52
C ASN A 134 -6.94 -37.43 1.12
N MET A 135 -6.78 -37.96 -0.07
CA MET A 135 -7.67 -38.92 -0.69
C MET A 135 -7.80 -40.21 0.11
N ASN A 136 -7.15 -40.33 1.23
CA ASN A 136 -7.09 -41.52 2.10
C ASN A 136 -7.85 -41.38 3.43
N GLY A 137 -8.80 -40.43 3.54
CA GLY A 137 -9.81 -40.52 4.60
C GLY A 137 -9.53 -39.82 5.90
N ALA A 138 -8.67 -38.80 5.92
CA ALA A 138 -8.56 -37.97 7.12
C ALA A 138 -9.47 -36.75 7.00
N TYR A 139 -10.46 -36.65 7.86
CA TYR A 139 -11.22 -35.41 8.07
C TYR A 139 -10.36 -34.46 8.87
N GLY A 140 -10.19 -33.23 8.34
CA GLY A 140 -9.67 -32.15 9.12
C GLY A 140 -10.61 -31.76 10.27
N GLN A 141 -10.09 -31.41 11.43
CA GLN A 141 -10.88 -30.89 12.54
C GLN A 141 -11.32 -29.45 12.18
N GLY A 142 -12.60 -29.16 12.34
CA GLY A 142 -13.19 -27.86 12.05
C GLY A 142 -14.13 -27.87 10.85
N ASN A 143 -14.43 -26.70 10.30
CA ASN A 143 -15.31 -26.53 9.15
C ASN A 143 -14.70 -27.00 7.81
N GLN A 144 -13.78 -27.91 7.84
CA GLN A 144 -13.12 -28.47 6.66
C GLN A 144 -13.80 -29.80 6.28
N VAL A 145 -14.34 -29.86 5.07
CA VAL A 145 -14.76 -31.13 4.47
C VAL A 145 -13.64 -31.64 3.60
N GLY A 146 -12.91 -32.61 4.10
CA GLY A 146 -12.05 -33.42 3.26
C GLY A 146 -12.89 -34.27 2.30
N ILE A 147 -12.40 -34.48 1.08
CA ILE A 147 -12.88 -35.59 0.23
C ILE A 147 -12.24 -36.84 0.83
N GLY A 148 -12.88 -37.45 1.84
CA GLY A 148 -12.38 -38.62 2.51
C GLY A 148 -13.18 -39.84 2.15
N THR A 149 -12.59 -40.99 2.40
CA THR A 149 -13.33 -42.26 2.49
C THR A 149 -13.86 -42.39 3.91
N ASN A 150 -15.09 -42.92 4.08
CA ASN A 150 -15.57 -43.29 5.39
C ASN A 150 -14.73 -44.48 5.95
N SER A 151 -15.01 -44.91 7.19
CA SER A 151 -14.33 -46.08 7.82
C SER A 151 -14.40 -47.37 7.02
N GLU A 152 -15.28 -47.48 6.02
CA GLU A 152 -15.46 -48.61 5.12
C GLU A 152 -14.74 -48.43 3.78
N GLY A 153 -14.01 -47.30 3.57
CA GLY A 153 -13.29 -47.03 2.33
C GLY A 153 -14.14 -46.44 1.20
N ASN A 154 -15.40 -46.08 1.47
CA ASN A 154 -16.30 -45.48 0.47
C ASN A 154 -16.08 -43.99 0.41
N PHE A 155 -15.81 -43.49 -0.78
CA PHE A 155 -15.56 -42.07 -1.03
C PHE A 155 -16.89 -41.30 -0.94
N GLY A 156 -16.98 -40.38 0.05
CA GLY A 156 -18.10 -39.47 0.16
C GLY A 156 -19.49 -40.09 0.30
N SER A 157 -19.59 -41.30 0.87
CA SER A 157 -20.88 -41.97 1.04
C SER A 157 -21.74 -41.31 2.11
N GLU A 158 -22.97 -40.93 1.79
CA GLU A 158 -23.96 -40.43 2.73
C GLU A 158 -24.61 -41.50 3.61
N THR A 159 -24.23 -42.77 3.45
CA THR A 159 -24.95 -43.93 4.03
C THR A 159 -24.53 -44.28 5.45
N THR A 160 -23.56 -43.59 6.06
CA THR A 160 -23.06 -43.86 7.41
C THR A 160 -23.45 -42.76 8.36
N GLU A 161 -24.06 -43.09 9.50
CA GLU A 161 -24.33 -42.12 10.60
C GLU A 161 -23.04 -41.33 10.93
N GLY A 162 -23.09 -40.00 10.76
CA GLY A 162 -21.94 -39.10 10.91
C GLY A 162 -21.23 -38.70 9.61
N SER A 163 -21.62 -39.23 8.46
CA SER A 163 -21.08 -38.83 7.13
C SER A 163 -21.98 -37.82 6.42
N GLU A 164 -23.02 -37.36 7.06
CA GLU A 164 -24.14 -36.60 6.46
C GLU A 164 -23.72 -35.26 5.85
N ASN A 165 -22.56 -34.73 6.24
CA ASN A 165 -22.07 -33.42 5.81
C ASN A 165 -20.74 -33.45 5.02
N LEU A 166 -20.47 -34.56 4.33
CA LEU A 166 -19.19 -34.73 3.60
C LEU A 166 -18.97 -33.68 2.50
N PHE A 167 -20.04 -33.16 1.92
CA PHE A 167 -19.98 -32.26 0.77
C PHE A 167 -20.50 -30.83 1.08
N MET A 168 -21.15 -30.65 2.21
CA MET A 168 -21.83 -29.43 2.63
C MET A 168 -21.68 -29.19 4.13
N THR A 169 -21.64 -27.95 4.54
CA THR A 169 -21.87 -27.57 5.94
C THR A 169 -23.33 -27.74 6.33
N ASP A 170 -23.64 -27.72 7.62
CA ASP A 170 -25.04 -27.74 8.10
C ASP A 170 -25.88 -26.62 7.48
N ALA A 171 -25.30 -25.42 7.33
CA ALA A 171 -25.98 -24.28 6.74
C ALA A 171 -26.24 -24.48 5.24
N GLU A 172 -25.26 -25.01 4.52
CA GLU A 172 -25.42 -25.34 3.10
C GLU A 172 -26.43 -26.48 2.90
N ARG A 173 -26.40 -27.49 3.75
CA ARG A 173 -27.36 -28.60 3.73
C ARG A 173 -28.80 -28.10 3.93
N TYR A 174 -29.01 -27.26 4.94
CA TYR A 174 -30.32 -26.66 5.17
C TYR A 174 -30.82 -25.92 3.94
N ALA A 175 -29.98 -25.09 3.35
CA ALA A 175 -30.32 -24.31 2.16
C ALA A 175 -30.58 -25.19 0.93
N PHE A 176 -29.75 -26.21 0.73
CA PHE A 176 -29.89 -27.19 -0.36
C PHE A 176 -31.18 -27.99 -0.24
N ASP A 177 -31.51 -28.51 0.94
CA ASP A 177 -32.72 -29.31 1.15
C ASP A 177 -34.01 -28.48 0.93
N LYS A 178 -33.99 -27.21 1.36
CA LYS A 178 -35.06 -26.26 1.06
C LYS A 178 -35.19 -26.05 -0.46
N TYR A 179 -34.09 -25.74 -1.13
CA TYR A 179 -34.05 -25.56 -2.59
C TYR A 179 -34.49 -26.82 -3.35
N LYS A 180 -34.03 -28.02 -2.95
CA LYS A 180 -34.37 -29.30 -3.57
C LYS A 180 -35.87 -29.62 -3.49
N THR A 181 -36.51 -29.21 -2.40
CA THR A 181 -37.96 -29.42 -2.22
C THR A 181 -38.77 -28.62 -3.25
N GLU A 182 -38.34 -27.39 -3.55
CA GLU A 182 -39.00 -26.49 -4.51
C GLU A 182 -38.52 -26.74 -5.96
N ASN A 183 -37.30 -27.20 -6.13
CA ASN A 183 -36.63 -27.37 -7.42
C ASN A 183 -36.01 -28.77 -7.60
N PRO A 184 -36.79 -29.87 -7.60
CA PRO A 184 -36.25 -31.24 -7.58
C PRO A 184 -35.42 -31.60 -8.81
N SER A 185 -35.60 -30.90 -9.93
CA SER A 185 -34.84 -31.08 -11.17
C SER A 185 -33.92 -29.89 -11.46
N GLY A 186 -33.62 -29.07 -10.45
CA GLY A 186 -32.73 -27.94 -10.60
C GLY A 186 -31.28 -28.34 -10.89
N LYS A 187 -30.50 -27.44 -11.48
CA LYS A 187 -29.10 -27.72 -11.84
C LYS A 187 -28.26 -28.16 -10.65
N VAL A 188 -28.44 -27.52 -9.50
CA VAL A 188 -27.72 -27.89 -8.27
C VAL A 188 -28.04 -29.30 -7.84
N VAL A 189 -29.32 -29.71 -7.90
CA VAL A 189 -29.77 -31.05 -7.55
C VAL A 189 -29.21 -32.09 -8.55
N THR A 190 -29.18 -31.76 -9.82
CA THR A 190 -28.60 -32.61 -10.86
C THR A 190 -27.10 -32.79 -10.63
N ALA A 191 -26.35 -31.71 -10.32
CA ALA A 191 -24.94 -31.77 -10.02
C ALA A 191 -24.65 -32.60 -8.74
N TYR A 192 -25.50 -32.47 -7.72
CA TYR A 192 -25.40 -33.27 -6.50
C TYR A 192 -25.62 -34.77 -6.75
N ASN A 193 -26.65 -35.12 -7.54
CA ASN A 193 -26.89 -36.51 -7.90
C ASN A 193 -25.73 -37.13 -8.72
N ASN A 194 -25.14 -36.36 -9.64
CA ASN A 194 -23.94 -36.76 -10.37
C ASN A 194 -22.74 -36.95 -9.43
N LEU A 195 -22.57 -36.08 -8.43
CA LEU A 195 -21.54 -36.26 -7.42
C LEU A 195 -21.72 -37.54 -6.62
N LEU A 196 -22.95 -37.84 -6.18
CA LEU A 196 -23.26 -39.09 -5.46
C LEU A 196 -22.99 -40.34 -6.32
N GLU A 197 -23.45 -40.33 -7.59
CA GLU A 197 -23.21 -41.41 -8.50
C GLU A 197 -21.72 -41.66 -8.74
N THR A 198 -20.97 -40.58 -9.05
CA THR A 198 -19.53 -40.66 -9.29
C THR A 198 -18.76 -41.10 -8.04
N SER A 199 -19.15 -40.59 -6.86
CA SER A 199 -18.51 -40.91 -5.58
C SER A 199 -18.69 -42.37 -5.18
N ASN A 200 -19.88 -42.93 -5.43
CA ASN A 200 -20.21 -44.31 -5.11
C ASN A 200 -19.74 -45.32 -6.16
N ASN A 201 -19.32 -44.85 -7.33
CA ASN A 201 -18.80 -45.75 -8.37
C ASN A 201 -17.34 -46.10 -8.06
N SER A 202 -17.08 -47.40 -7.82
CA SER A 202 -15.74 -47.92 -7.57
C SER A 202 -14.78 -47.80 -8.75
N GLU A 203 -15.31 -47.69 -9.97
CA GLU A 203 -14.51 -47.54 -11.19
C GLU A 203 -14.11 -46.06 -11.47
N SER A 204 -14.79 -45.13 -10.82
CA SER A 204 -14.48 -43.71 -10.97
C SER A 204 -13.13 -43.36 -10.36
N THR A 205 -12.34 -42.64 -11.15
CA THR A 205 -11.03 -42.18 -10.73
C THR A 205 -11.17 -41.03 -9.72
N THR A 206 -10.13 -40.80 -8.96
CA THR A 206 -10.02 -39.66 -8.05
C THR A 206 -10.24 -38.32 -8.75
N SER A 207 -9.76 -38.17 -10.00
CA SER A 207 -9.93 -36.96 -10.79
C SER A 207 -11.40 -36.70 -11.13
N GLU A 208 -12.12 -37.74 -11.56
CA GLU A 208 -13.55 -37.65 -11.88
C GLU A 208 -14.39 -37.32 -10.64
N LYS A 209 -14.07 -37.89 -9.49
CA LYS A 209 -14.74 -37.59 -8.22
C LYS A 209 -14.52 -36.14 -7.80
N ARG A 210 -13.29 -35.64 -7.98
CA ARG A 210 -12.95 -34.23 -7.70
C ARG A 210 -13.68 -33.28 -8.66
N GLU A 211 -13.73 -33.61 -9.94
CA GLU A 211 -14.42 -32.80 -10.94
C GLU A 211 -15.92 -32.71 -10.66
N ALA A 212 -16.55 -33.85 -10.28
CA ALA A 212 -17.96 -33.88 -9.88
C ALA A 212 -18.22 -33.02 -8.63
N LEU A 213 -17.35 -33.07 -7.62
CA LEU A 213 -17.45 -32.23 -6.43
C LEU A 213 -17.29 -30.73 -6.77
N ASN A 214 -16.31 -30.39 -7.58
CA ASN A 214 -16.08 -29.00 -7.99
C ASN A 214 -17.27 -28.46 -8.80
N SER A 215 -17.82 -29.31 -9.70
CA SER A 215 -19.03 -28.96 -10.47
C SER A 215 -20.23 -28.70 -9.55
N PHE A 216 -20.47 -29.60 -8.60
CA PHE A 216 -21.55 -29.42 -7.62
C PHE A 216 -21.38 -28.15 -6.81
N ARG A 217 -20.19 -27.84 -6.33
CA ARG A 217 -19.92 -26.64 -5.54
C ARG A 217 -20.06 -25.35 -6.34
N SER A 218 -19.60 -25.36 -7.58
CA SER A 218 -19.79 -24.23 -8.48
C SER A 218 -21.29 -23.93 -8.69
N GLU A 219 -22.10 -24.94 -8.93
CA GLU A 219 -23.55 -24.78 -9.05
C GLU A 219 -24.21 -24.35 -7.72
N LEU A 220 -23.78 -24.92 -6.59
CA LEU A 220 -24.28 -24.57 -5.25
C LEU A 220 -24.03 -23.08 -4.94
N TYR A 221 -22.79 -22.62 -5.11
CA TYR A 221 -22.38 -21.27 -4.75
C TYR A 221 -22.79 -20.21 -5.78
N SER A 222 -23.01 -20.58 -7.02
CA SER A 222 -23.57 -19.68 -8.03
C SER A 222 -25.08 -19.38 -7.81
N ASN A 223 -25.79 -20.26 -7.09
CA ASN A 223 -27.22 -20.13 -6.84
C ASN A 223 -27.50 -19.09 -5.75
N THR A 224 -28.18 -17.98 -6.12
CA THR A 224 -28.47 -16.89 -5.22
C THR A 224 -29.42 -17.27 -4.08
N GLU A 225 -30.42 -18.12 -4.36
CA GLU A 225 -31.38 -18.58 -3.35
C GLU A 225 -30.68 -19.44 -2.28
N ILE A 226 -29.82 -20.35 -2.69
CA ILE A 226 -29.06 -21.19 -1.75
C ILE A 226 -28.11 -20.31 -0.92
N ARG A 227 -27.38 -19.36 -1.54
CA ARG A 227 -26.52 -18.45 -0.78
C ARG A 227 -27.30 -17.67 0.30
N ASN A 228 -28.45 -17.12 -0.05
CA ASN A 228 -29.26 -16.35 0.90
C ASN A 228 -29.78 -17.23 2.03
N ASN A 229 -30.28 -18.45 1.73
CA ASN A 229 -30.76 -19.38 2.73
C ASN A 229 -29.62 -19.92 3.63
N THR A 230 -28.42 -20.14 3.08
CA THR A 230 -27.23 -20.50 3.86
C THR A 230 -26.87 -19.38 4.83
N TYR A 231 -26.83 -18.14 4.35
CA TYR A 231 -26.55 -16.99 5.19
C TYR A 231 -27.60 -16.78 6.27
N GLU A 232 -28.89 -16.92 5.93
CA GLU A 232 -30.00 -16.89 6.90
C GLU A 232 -29.80 -17.93 8.02
N TYR A 233 -29.42 -19.16 7.66
CA TYR A 233 -29.17 -20.20 8.65
C TYR A 233 -27.95 -19.88 9.53
N MET A 234 -26.90 -19.32 8.97
CA MET A 234 -25.71 -18.93 9.74
C MET A 234 -26.01 -17.82 10.76
N ARG A 235 -26.95 -16.92 10.46
CA ARG A 235 -27.38 -15.85 11.37
C ARG A 235 -28.22 -16.35 12.54
N ARG A 236 -28.78 -17.57 12.49
CA ARG A 236 -29.60 -18.10 13.59
C ARG A 236 -28.80 -18.22 14.86
N ASP A 237 -29.35 -17.78 15.96
CA ASP A 237 -28.79 -18.07 17.28
C ASP A 237 -29.08 -19.54 17.62
N LYS A 238 -28.02 -20.36 17.50
CA LYS A 238 -28.10 -21.80 17.79
C LYS A 238 -28.26 -22.11 19.27
N THR A 239 -28.09 -21.13 20.14
CA THR A 239 -28.23 -21.28 21.60
C THR A 239 -29.65 -20.92 22.08
N ALA A 240 -30.40 -20.21 21.25
CA ALA A 240 -31.78 -19.82 21.53
C ALA A 240 -32.81 -20.92 21.15
N PRO A 241 -34.05 -20.87 21.67
CA PRO A 241 -35.12 -21.72 21.20
C PRO A 241 -35.33 -21.60 19.69
N GLN A 242 -35.58 -22.73 19.03
CA GLN A 242 -35.75 -22.74 17.57
C GLN A 242 -37.19 -22.38 17.13
N ASP A 243 -38.07 -22.08 18.06
CA ASP A 243 -39.42 -21.59 17.79
C ASP A 243 -39.88 -20.58 18.90
N PRO A 244 -39.93 -19.30 18.62
CA PRO A 244 -39.50 -18.64 17.36
C PRO A 244 -38.00 -18.67 17.15
N VAL A 245 -37.54 -18.65 15.88
CA VAL A 245 -36.13 -18.56 15.54
C VAL A 245 -35.59 -17.19 15.91
N GLU A 246 -34.55 -17.14 16.72
CA GLU A 246 -33.84 -15.90 17.04
C GLU A 246 -32.58 -15.78 16.12
N TYR A 247 -32.20 -14.55 15.83
CA TYR A 247 -31.08 -14.25 14.95
C TYR A 247 -30.03 -13.43 15.70
N ASN A 248 -28.76 -13.66 15.34
CA ASN A 248 -27.66 -12.84 15.82
C ASN A 248 -27.77 -11.44 15.21
N GLU A 249 -28.04 -10.44 16.05
CA GLU A 249 -28.21 -9.04 15.66
C GLU A 249 -26.89 -8.37 15.21
N ASP A 250 -25.74 -8.95 15.56
CA ASP A 250 -24.42 -8.46 15.13
C ASP A 250 -24.17 -8.71 13.63
N LEU A 251 -24.91 -9.61 13.01
CA LEU A 251 -24.81 -9.91 11.58
C LEU A 251 -25.88 -9.15 10.78
N PRO A 252 -25.52 -8.52 9.64
CA PRO A 252 -26.48 -7.89 8.73
C PRO A 252 -27.63 -8.82 8.37
N GLN A 253 -28.81 -8.24 8.10
CA GLN A 253 -29.98 -9.04 7.72
C GLN A 253 -29.78 -9.80 6.42
N ASP A 254 -29.16 -9.17 5.45
CA ASP A 254 -28.91 -9.72 4.12
C ASP A 254 -27.41 -9.96 3.87
N MET A 255 -27.11 -10.96 3.09
CA MET A 255 -25.75 -11.23 2.64
C MET A 255 -25.25 -10.09 1.75
N ASP A 256 -24.02 -9.63 1.96
CA ASP A 256 -23.38 -8.65 1.09
C ASP A 256 -23.08 -9.24 -0.29
N THR A 257 -24.06 -9.15 -1.16
CA THR A 257 -23.94 -9.59 -2.55
C THR A 257 -22.90 -8.79 -3.34
N GLN A 258 -22.65 -7.53 -2.97
CA GLN A 258 -21.65 -6.71 -3.63
C GLN A 258 -20.24 -7.19 -3.30
N LYS A 259 -19.98 -7.51 -2.03
CA LYS A 259 -18.72 -8.12 -1.59
C LYS A 259 -18.48 -9.47 -2.24
N PHE A 260 -19.52 -10.32 -2.33
CA PHE A 260 -19.42 -11.59 -3.03
C PHE A 260 -19.03 -11.39 -4.50
N ASN A 261 -19.72 -10.51 -5.21
CA ASN A 261 -19.42 -10.21 -6.61
C ASN A 261 -18.03 -9.58 -6.81
N TYR A 262 -17.55 -8.79 -5.83
CA TYR A 262 -16.20 -8.27 -5.84
C TYR A 262 -15.18 -9.42 -5.91
N TYR A 263 -15.29 -10.42 -5.04
CA TYR A 263 -14.37 -11.55 -5.04
C TYR A 263 -14.51 -12.44 -6.27
N VAL A 264 -15.72 -12.60 -6.81
CA VAL A 264 -15.93 -13.30 -8.10
C VAL A 264 -15.16 -12.61 -9.23
N ASN A 265 -15.27 -11.29 -9.33
CA ASN A 265 -14.59 -10.53 -10.37
C ASN A 265 -13.06 -10.50 -10.15
N LEU A 266 -12.61 -10.40 -8.90
CA LEU A 266 -11.19 -10.42 -8.56
C LEU A 266 -10.54 -11.76 -8.94
N PHE A 267 -11.22 -12.87 -8.69
CA PHE A 267 -10.72 -14.20 -9.10
C PHE A 267 -10.55 -14.29 -10.62
N GLU A 268 -11.52 -13.78 -11.39
CA GLU A 268 -11.43 -13.73 -12.85
C GLU A 268 -10.24 -12.90 -13.31
N GLU A 269 -10.00 -11.76 -12.68
CA GLU A 269 -8.87 -10.90 -12.97
C GLU A 269 -7.53 -11.60 -12.68
N ILE A 270 -7.42 -12.23 -11.51
CA ILE A 270 -6.22 -12.99 -11.14
C ILE A 270 -5.94 -14.11 -12.15
N GLN A 271 -6.97 -14.86 -12.56
CA GLN A 271 -6.81 -15.91 -13.56
C GLN A 271 -6.42 -15.39 -14.94
N ALA A 272 -7.04 -14.30 -15.38
CA ALA A 272 -6.76 -13.69 -16.69
C ALA A 272 -5.32 -13.20 -16.79
N ASN A 273 -4.73 -12.77 -15.66
CA ASN A 273 -3.37 -12.23 -15.58
C ASN A 273 -2.31 -13.25 -15.12
N GLY A 274 -2.63 -14.53 -15.15
CA GLY A 274 -1.67 -15.60 -14.85
C GLY A 274 -1.30 -15.74 -13.38
N GLY A 275 -2.15 -15.26 -12.49
CA GLY A 275 -2.01 -15.39 -11.04
C GLY A 275 -1.85 -14.05 -10.32
N CYS A 276 -1.52 -14.15 -9.04
CA CYS A 276 -1.32 -12.98 -8.18
C CYS A 276 0.06 -12.98 -7.51
N GLN A 277 0.38 -11.85 -6.92
CA GLN A 277 1.51 -11.66 -6.02
C GLN A 277 1.07 -10.86 -4.79
N GLU A 278 1.67 -11.17 -3.66
CA GLU A 278 1.35 -10.53 -2.39
C GLU A 278 2.02 -9.15 -2.30
N ILE A 279 1.27 -8.15 -1.82
CA ILE A 279 1.85 -6.86 -1.43
C ILE A 279 2.50 -6.98 -0.05
N ASP A 280 3.61 -6.29 0.17
CA ASP A 280 4.19 -6.17 1.51
C ASP A 280 3.21 -5.44 2.45
N ALA A 281 2.96 -6.01 3.63
CA ALA A 281 1.99 -5.50 4.59
C ALA A 281 2.22 -4.04 4.99
N GLN A 282 3.48 -3.57 5.01
CA GLN A 282 3.82 -2.17 5.32
C GLN A 282 3.28 -1.17 4.30
N TYR A 283 3.03 -1.60 3.04
CA TYR A 283 2.55 -0.73 1.96
C TYR A 283 1.05 -0.81 1.72
N THR A 284 0.31 -1.54 2.55
CA THR A 284 -1.14 -1.72 2.34
C THR A 284 -1.94 -0.47 2.69
N SER A 285 -1.51 0.29 3.69
CA SER A 285 -2.27 1.43 4.24
C SER A 285 -1.36 2.45 4.92
N GLY A 286 -1.94 3.57 5.37
CA GLY A 286 -1.22 4.62 6.07
C GLY A 286 -0.41 5.54 5.13
N ASP A 287 0.44 6.39 5.72
CA ASP A 287 1.27 7.33 4.95
C ASP A 287 2.28 6.58 4.05
N ASP A 288 2.92 5.53 4.55
CA ASP A 288 3.86 4.70 3.78
C ASP A 288 3.17 3.99 2.60
N GLY A 289 1.95 3.50 2.82
CA GLY A 289 1.13 2.89 1.76
C GLY A 289 0.69 3.90 0.70
N ALA A 290 0.37 5.13 1.09
CA ALA A 290 0.02 6.20 0.15
C ALA A 290 1.23 6.64 -0.68
N GLU A 291 2.39 6.78 -0.05
CA GLU A 291 3.64 7.12 -0.74
C GLU A 291 4.03 6.01 -1.72
N TRP A 292 3.99 4.74 -1.28
CA TRP A 292 4.26 3.60 -2.14
C TRP A 292 3.32 3.57 -3.36
N PHE A 293 2.00 3.72 -3.13
CA PHE A 293 0.99 3.67 -4.19
C PHE A 293 1.24 4.77 -5.23
N ASN A 294 1.45 5.99 -4.75
CA ASN A 294 1.74 7.13 -5.62
C ASN A 294 3.01 6.92 -6.45
N ASN A 295 4.10 6.48 -5.83
CA ASN A 295 5.37 6.22 -6.49
C ASN A 295 5.27 5.06 -7.49
N ALA A 296 4.60 3.98 -7.14
CA ALA A 296 4.44 2.80 -7.99
C ALA A 296 3.60 3.11 -9.25
N VAL A 297 2.54 3.91 -9.11
CA VAL A 297 1.71 4.36 -10.24
C VAL A 297 2.47 5.37 -11.11
N SER A 298 3.08 6.39 -10.50
CA SER A 298 3.79 7.46 -11.22
C SER A 298 5.02 6.95 -11.97
N SER A 299 5.72 5.94 -11.42
CA SER A 299 6.86 5.29 -12.10
C SER A 299 6.44 4.25 -13.15
N GLY A 300 5.16 3.90 -13.25
CA GLY A 300 4.68 2.84 -14.11
C GLY A 300 5.07 1.42 -13.64
N GLN A 301 5.46 1.27 -12.38
CA GLN A 301 5.71 -0.04 -11.78
C GLN A 301 4.44 -0.86 -11.67
N VAL A 302 3.31 -0.21 -11.39
CA VAL A 302 2.00 -0.83 -11.36
C VAL A 302 1.07 -0.21 -12.39
N LEU A 303 0.20 -1.03 -12.96
CA LEU A 303 -0.90 -0.65 -13.83
C LEU A 303 -2.20 -0.74 -13.04
N ILE A 304 -3.11 0.19 -13.28
CA ILE A 304 -4.42 0.21 -12.64
C ILE A 304 -5.45 -0.34 -13.61
N ASP A 305 -6.24 -1.31 -13.16
CA ASP A 305 -7.39 -1.82 -13.87
C ASP A 305 -8.67 -1.45 -13.13
N TYR A 306 -9.73 -1.13 -13.85
CA TYR A 306 -11.05 -0.94 -13.30
C TYR A 306 -12.04 -1.92 -13.90
N LEU A 307 -13.02 -2.34 -13.12
CA LEU A 307 -14.10 -3.18 -13.60
C LEU A 307 -15.13 -2.31 -14.33
N ASP A 308 -15.25 -2.52 -15.64
CA ASP A 308 -16.30 -1.90 -16.45
C ASP A 308 -17.59 -2.72 -16.33
N ASP A 309 -18.53 -2.18 -15.59
CA ASP A 309 -19.86 -2.75 -15.35
C ASP A 309 -20.97 -2.08 -16.18
N SER A 310 -20.59 -1.25 -17.16
CA SER A 310 -21.53 -0.56 -18.04
C SER A 310 -22.39 -1.52 -18.88
N ASN A 311 -21.89 -2.73 -19.13
CA ASN A 311 -22.63 -3.82 -19.75
C ASN A 311 -22.96 -4.89 -18.72
N SER A 312 -24.23 -4.98 -18.32
CA SER A 312 -24.69 -5.96 -17.33
C SER A 312 -24.47 -7.43 -17.73
N SER A 313 -24.32 -7.71 -19.04
CA SER A 313 -24.13 -9.06 -19.58
C SER A 313 -22.66 -9.48 -19.66
N LYS A 314 -21.72 -8.52 -19.61
CA LYS A 314 -20.29 -8.79 -19.71
C LYS A 314 -19.51 -7.72 -18.96
N LYS A 315 -19.01 -8.07 -17.80
CA LYS A 315 -18.08 -7.24 -17.05
C LYS A 315 -16.67 -7.52 -17.54
N GLU A 316 -15.89 -6.50 -17.73
CA GLU A 316 -14.51 -6.61 -18.21
C GLU A 316 -13.60 -5.70 -17.41
N TRP A 317 -12.44 -6.20 -17.04
CA TRP A 317 -11.39 -5.38 -16.50
C TRP A 317 -10.69 -4.63 -17.63
N LYS A 318 -10.47 -3.35 -17.41
CA LYS A 318 -9.84 -2.46 -18.40
C LYS A 318 -8.75 -1.64 -17.73
N GLU A 319 -7.60 -1.61 -18.35
CA GLU A 319 -6.51 -0.73 -17.94
C GLU A 319 -6.92 0.73 -18.01
N THR A 320 -6.52 1.48 -17.03
CA THR A 320 -6.83 2.90 -16.92
C THR A 320 -5.66 3.67 -16.33
N SER A 321 -5.70 5.00 -16.47
CA SER A 321 -4.81 5.91 -15.76
C SER A 321 -5.61 6.86 -14.88
N VAL A 322 -4.96 7.47 -13.90
CA VAL A 322 -5.59 8.45 -13.00
C VAL A 322 -6.17 9.64 -13.78
N ALA A 323 -5.54 10.01 -14.90
CA ALA A 323 -5.92 11.16 -15.72
C ALA A 323 -7.03 10.89 -16.74
N THR A 324 -7.57 9.65 -16.84
CA THR A 324 -8.61 9.34 -17.83
C THR A 324 -9.97 9.91 -17.42
N SER A 325 -10.78 10.28 -18.41
CA SER A 325 -12.15 10.78 -18.19
C SER A 325 -13.03 9.80 -17.41
N THR A 326 -12.76 8.50 -17.50
CA THR A 326 -13.47 7.44 -16.78
C THR A 326 -13.23 7.49 -15.27
N ASN A 327 -12.10 8.03 -14.84
CA ASN A 327 -11.69 8.08 -13.44
C ASN A 327 -11.66 9.48 -12.82
N GLN A 328 -11.94 10.52 -13.60
CA GLN A 328 -11.86 11.91 -13.10
C GLN A 328 -12.66 12.20 -11.82
N ASN A 329 -13.68 11.39 -11.55
CA ASN A 329 -14.52 11.54 -10.34
C ASN A 329 -14.26 10.45 -9.29
N TYR A 330 -13.39 9.47 -9.55
CA TYR A 330 -13.17 8.32 -8.67
C TYR A 330 -11.72 8.17 -8.24
N LEU A 331 -10.79 8.41 -9.15
CA LEU A 331 -9.35 8.56 -8.89
C LEU A 331 -8.93 9.92 -9.45
N GLN A 332 -8.28 10.72 -8.65
CA GLN A 332 -7.77 12.02 -9.04
C GLN A 332 -6.35 12.23 -8.54
N GLU A 333 -5.58 13.00 -9.31
CA GLU A 333 -4.27 13.48 -8.91
C GLU A 333 -4.42 14.93 -8.42
N VAL A 334 -3.89 15.21 -7.23
CA VAL A 334 -3.94 16.53 -6.59
C VAL A 334 -2.58 16.90 -6.03
N SER A 335 -2.31 18.20 -5.88
CA SER A 335 -1.12 18.67 -5.15
C SER A 335 -1.10 18.12 -3.72
N ASP A 336 0.06 17.72 -3.24
CA ASP A 336 0.21 17.29 -1.84
C ASP A 336 0.37 18.50 -0.91
N GLU A 337 -0.77 19.12 -0.57
CA GLU A 337 -0.79 20.29 0.32
C GLU A 337 -0.18 20.03 1.71
N LYS A 338 -0.22 18.80 2.20
CA LYS A 338 0.33 18.43 3.51
C LYS A 338 1.86 18.48 3.47
N ASP A 339 2.45 17.86 2.47
CA ASP A 339 3.89 17.85 2.26
C ASP A 339 4.39 19.26 1.87
N LEU A 340 3.63 20.00 1.06
CA LEU A 340 3.94 21.37 0.70
C LEU A 340 4.00 22.29 1.94
N LYS A 341 2.99 22.27 2.81
CA LYS A 341 3.00 23.07 4.05
C LYS A 341 4.14 22.71 4.99
N LYS A 342 4.49 21.43 5.06
CA LYS A 342 5.64 20.96 5.85
C LYS A 342 6.97 21.46 5.25
N ALA A 343 7.11 21.36 3.93
CA ALA A 343 8.29 21.86 3.22
C ALA A 343 8.42 23.39 3.35
N GLU A 344 7.34 24.14 3.24
CA GLU A 344 7.29 25.59 3.44
C GLU A 344 7.76 25.99 4.85
N ALA A 345 7.19 25.36 5.88
CA ALA A 345 7.59 25.62 7.26
C ALA A 345 9.07 25.28 7.52
N THR A 346 9.56 24.19 6.92
CA THR A 346 10.97 23.79 7.02
C THR A 346 11.86 24.79 6.29
N TYR A 347 11.47 25.20 5.09
CA TYR A 347 12.18 26.17 4.28
C TYR A 347 12.32 27.52 5.03
N GLU A 348 11.22 28.06 5.56
CA GLU A 348 11.24 29.33 6.32
C GLU A 348 12.14 29.23 7.56
N TYR A 349 12.03 28.14 8.31
CA TYR A 349 12.83 27.94 9.53
C TYR A 349 14.33 27.84 9.23
N GLU A 350 14.73 27.01 8.27
CA GLU A 350 16.14 26.84 7.93
C GLU A 350 16.71 28.07 7.21
N LEU A 351 15.90 28.74 6.39
CA LEU A 351 16.29 30.01 5.77
C LEU A 351 16.58 31.10 6.83
N ASP A 352 15.76 31.19 7.88
CA ASP A 352 16.02 32.13 8.99
C ASP A 352 17.34 31.80 9.71
N LYS A 353 17.64 30.55 9.94
CA LYS A 353 18.94 30.11 10.51
C LYS A 353 20.12 30.46 9.62
N ILE A 354 20.00 30.24 8.32
CA ILE A 354 21.04 30.58 7.34
C ILE A 354 21.27 32.10 7.34
N ASN A 355 20.20 32.91 7.27
CA ASN A 355 20.29 34.35 7.27
C ASN A 355 20.92 34.89 8.56
N LYS A 356 20.62 34.31 9.72
CA LYS A 356 21.27 34.68 11.00
C LYS A 356 22.76 34.36 11.01
N LYS A 357 23.17 33.22 10.44
CA LYS A 357 24.59 32.85 10.30
C LYS A 357 25.31 33.79 9.33
N ASP A 358 24.69 34.07 8.19
CA ASP A 358 25.25 34.97 7.19
C ASP A 358 25.47 36.38 7.75
N THR A 359 24.48 36.92 8.44
CA THR A 359 24.61 38.23 9.14
C THR A 359 25.74 38.23 10.16
N LYS A 360 25.90 37.12 10.90
CA LYS A 360 27.02 36.97 11.85
C LYS A 360 28.37 36.97 11.13
N TYR A 361 28.48 36.25 10.03
CA TYR A 361 29.72 36.20 9.22
C TYR A 361 30.04 37.56 8.63
N ASP A 362 29.06 38.35 8.16
CA ASP A 362 29.26 39.73 7.73
C ASP A 362 29.79 40.65 8.83
N GLN A 363 29.26 40.52 10.06
CA GLN A 363 29.75 41.25 11.21
C GLN A 363 31.17 40.84 11.57
N ASP A 364 31.52 39.57 11.52
CA ASP A 364 32.85 39.08 11.84
C ASP A 364 33.86 39.51 10.74
N LEU A 365 33.50 39.46 9.46
CA LEU A 365 34.31 40.02 8.37
C LEU A 365 34.54 41.52 8.54
N SER A 366 33.53 42.31 8.88
CA SER A 366 33.65 43.76 9.12
C SER A 366 34.59 44.07 10.27
N LYS A 367 34.59 43.28 11.35
CA LYS A 367 35.56 43.39 12.44
C LYS A 367 36.98 43.09 11.98
N LEU A 368 37.17 41.96 11.25
CA LEU A 368 38.47 41.59 10.73
C LEU A 368 39.04 42.66 9.74
N GLU A 369 38.19 43.26 8.91
CA GLU A 369 38.62 44.35 8.01
C GLU A 369 39.03 45.61 8.78
N THR A 370 38.31 45.92 9.89
CA THR A 370 38.68 47.02 10.80
C THR A 370 40.05 46.75 11.46
N GLU A 371 40.25 45.53 11.96
CA GLU A 371 41.53 45.12 12.56
C GLU A 371 42.68 45.14 11.53
N ARG A 372 42.41 44.65 10.30
CA ARG A 372 43.35 44.67 9.18
C ARG A 372 43.79 46.09 8.85
N THR A 373 42.84 47.03 8.73
CA THR A 373 43.10 48.44 8.47
C THR A 373 43.95 49.06 9.58
N SER A 374 43.64 48.78 10.84
CA SER A 374 44.42 49.27 11.99
C SER A 374 45.86 48.76 11.96
N ILE A 375 46.04 47.45 11.73
CA ILE A 375 47.39 46.84 11.65
C ILE A 375 48.19 47.40 10.47
N THR A 376 47.57 47.58 9.32
CA THR A 376 48.23 48.13 8.12
C THR A 376 48.66 49.56 8.40
N THR A 377 47.83 50.39 9.05
CA THR A 377 48.17 51.76 9.43
C THR A 377 49.34 51.78 10.44
N GLU A 378 49.36 50.90 11.41
CA GLU A 378 50.43 50.75 12.40
C GLU A 378 51.77 50.31 11.73
N MET A 379 51.67 49.36 10.79
CA MET A 379 52.83 48.93 10.03
C MET A 379 53.43 50.08 9.21
N ASP A 380 52.59 50.89 8.58
CA ASP A 380 53.06 52.02 7.76
C ASP A 380 53.68 53.15 8.61
N ALA A 381 53.09 53.40 9.79
CA ALA A 381 53.68 54.33 10.78
C ALA A 381 55.10 53.84 11.21
N ILE A 382 55.24 52.55 11.53
CA ILE A 382 56.54 51.97 11.92
C ILE A 382 57.56 52.05 10.76
N LYS A 383 57.12 51.78 9.52
CA LYS A 383 58.00 51.92 8.32
C LYS A 383 58.46 53.35 8.14
N THR A 384 57.56 54.33 8.31
CA THR A 384 57.90 55.80 8.21
C THR A 384 58.92 56.16 9.27
N VAL A 385 58.66 55.85 10.55
CA VAL A 385 59.61 56.10 11.63
C VAL A 385 60.95 55.43 11.43
N ARG A 386 60.96 54.23 10.90
CA ARG A 386 62.19 53.50 10.57
C ARG A 386 62.97 54.22 9.47
N ASN A 387 62.30 54.62 8.39
CA ASN A 387 62.93 55.37 7.28
C ASN A 387 63.49 56.70 7.71
N ASP A 388 62.74 57.47 8.49
CA ASP A 388 63.22 58.74 9.07
C ASP A 388 64.45 58.56 9.96
N ASN A 389 64.50 57.47 10.77
CA ASN A 389 65.68 57.19 11.58
C ASN A 389 66.88 56.73 10.72
N ILE A 390 66.66 56.04 9.61
CA ILE A 390 67.71 55.67 8.65
C ILE A 390 68.29 56.97 8.01
N GLU A 391 67.41 57.80 7.46
CA GLU A 391 67.83 59.13 6.85
C GLU A 391 68.62 59.98 7.82
N ARG A 392 68.14 60.14 9.06
CA ARG A 392 68.87 60.88 10.10
C ARG A 392 70.23 60.30 10.43
N THR A 393 70.33 58.94 10.44
CA THR A 393 71.59 58.24 10.75
C THR A 393 72.60 58.42 9.64
N PHE A 394 72.16 58.35 8.38
CA PHE A 394 73.03 58.49 7.19
C PHE A 394 73.30 59.99 6.91
N GLY A 395 72.37 60.90 7.17
CA GLY A 395 72.57 62.34 7.03
C GLY A 395 73.58 62.97 8.03
N ILE A 396 73.97 62.24 9.07
CA ILE A 396 75.05 62.60 10.00
C ILE A 396 76.44 62.34 9.41
N PHE A 397 76.50 61.46 8.40
CA PHE A 397 77.77 61.03 7.74
C PHE A 397 77.96 61.63 6.34
N SER A 398 77.08 62.47 5.85
CA SER A 398 77.18 63.26 4.65
C SER A 398 77.39 64.72 5.03
#